data_a56c2df2d04ce67565858e04cd8371c3
#
_entry.id   a56c2df2d04ce67565858e04cd8371c3
#
_cell.length_a   1.000
_cell.length_b   1.000
_cell.length_c   1.000
_cell.angle_alpha   90.00
_cell.angle_beta   90.00
_cell.angle_gamma   90.00
#
_symmetry.space_group_name_H-M   'P 1'
#
loop_
_entity.id
_entity.type
_entity.pdbx_description
1 polymer ?
#
loop_
_entity_poly.entity_id
_entity_poly.type
_entity_poly.pdbx_seq_one_letter_code
_entity_poly.pdbx_strand_id
1 'polypeptide(L)'
;MSKEIEKPADESLDVPCLIPTHITHMPPQEPMPKDLTFEKPPGTVLKENGILFMDKKFDQENCMPLVKMIMEYNLMPTPKAPEIIHLYINSPGGEVASAFHLIDIIKQSRIPVYTYGMGSIASCGVLLMMSGEKGHRYLTQNTSIMSHQYSWGSGGKEHELFAKIKQFEISSEKLMDHYKKCTGKSRKYIRKHLLPESDMW
;
A
#
# COMPACT_ATOMS: atom_id res chain seq x y z
N MET A 1 49.71 -22.75 -22.78
CA MET A 1 48.80 -21.68 -23.24
C MET A 1 47.55 -21.76 -22.39
N SER A 2 47.56 -21.01 -21.29
CA SER A 2 46.44 -20.96 -20.33
C SER A 2 45.46 -19.90 -20.83
N LYS A 3 44.22 -20.30 -21.09
CA LYS A 3 43.13 -19.35 -21.41
C LYS A 3 42.67 -18.72 -20.11
N GLU A 4 42.92 -17.43 -19.95
CA GLU A 4 42.28 -16.61 -18.93
C GLU A 4 40.77 -16.53 -19.24
N ILE A 5 39.95 -16.90 -18.25
CA ILE A 5 38.53 -16.75 -18.28
C ILE A 5 38.25 -15.30 -17.79
N GLU A 6 37.89 -14.44 -18.72
CA GLU A 6 37.37 -13.10 -18.39
C GLU A 6 36.13 -13.26 -17.54
N LYS A 7 36.15 -12.69 -16.33
CA LYS A 7 34.96 -12.48 -15.50
C LYS A 7 34.06 -11.49 -16.22
N PRO A 8 32.74 -11.74 -16.31
CA PRO A 8 31.81 -10.73 -16.82
C PRO A 8 31.82 -9.53 -15.87
N ALA A 9 31.89 -8.35 -16.48
CA ALA A 9 31.79 -7.08 -15.78
C ALA A 9 30.57 -7.06 -14.88
N ASP A 10 30.79 -6.69 -13.63
CA ASP A 10 29.76 -6.39 -12.64
C ASP A 10 28.96 -5.16 -13.15
N GLU A 11 27.93 -5.41 -13.95
CA GLU A 11 26.88 -4.44 -14.14
C GLU A 11 26.16 -4.31 -12.80
N SER A 12 26.70 -3.44 -11.94
CA SER A 12 25.98 -2.94 -10.79
C SER A 12 24.65 -2.38 -11.31
N LEU A 13 23.62 -3.18 -11.18
CA LEU A 13 22.24 -2.77 -11.45
C LEU A 13 21.95 -1.60 -10.49
N ASP A 14 22.13 -0.37 -10.99
CA ASP A 14 21.48 0.79 -10.44
C ASP A 14 19.97 0.55 -10.53
N VAL A 15 19.45 -0.22 -9.58
CA VAL A 15 18.03 -0.36 -9.36
C VAL A 15 17.61 0.97 -8.73
N PRO A 16 17.00 1.90 -9.49
CA PRO A 16 16.51 3.12 -8.88
C PRO A 16 15.53 2.68 -7.79
N CYS A 17 15.82 3.00 -6.56
CA CYS A 17 14.93 2.71 -5.44
C CYS A 17 13.57 3.35 -5.78
N LEU A 18 12.60 2.50 -6.17
CA LEU A 18 11.25 2.93 -6.57
C LEU A 18 10.42 3.43 -5.38
N ILE A 19 10.99 3.31 -4.22
CA ILE A 19 10.51 3.86 -2.96
C ILE A 19 11.24 5.19 -2.78
N PRO A 20 10.56 6.29 -2.47
CA PRO A 20 11.24 7.56 -2.20
C PRO A 20 12.32 7.33 -1.16
N THR A 21 13.59 7.49 -1.54
CA THR A 21 14.76 7.33 -0.65
C THR A 21 14.89 8.46 0.36
N HIS A 22 13.99 9.41 0.36
CA HIS A 22 13.92 10.41 1.40
C HIS A 22 13.22 9.82 2.61
N ILE A 23 14.00 9.16 3.48
CA ILE A 23 13.65 9.01 4.89
C ILE A 23 13.67 10.44 5.46
N THR A 24 12.55 11.12 5.32
CA THR A 24 12.35 12.34 6.09
C THR A 24 12.20 11.86 7.53
N HIS A 25 13.17 12.16 8.38
CA HIS A 25 13.00 12.02 9.82
C HIS A 25 11.65 12.66 10.14
N MET A 26 10.79 11.92 10.83
CA MET A 26 9.60 12.53 11.41
C MET A 26 10.06 13.76 12.21
N PRO A 27 9.46 14.92 12.01
CA PRO A 27 9.82 16.08 12.81
C PRO A 27 9.72 15.69 14.28
N PRO A 28 10.58 16.19 15.16
CA PRO A 28 10.51 15.92 16.59
C PRO A 28 9.10 16.20 17.05
N GLN A 29 8.43 15.18 17.57
CA GLN A 29 7.12 15.39 18.19
C GLN A 29 7.34 16.26 19.41
N GLU A 30 6.56 17.33 19.53
CA GLU A 30 6.53 18.09 20.77
C GLU A 30 6.24 17.16 21.95
N PRO A 31 6.89 17.35 23.10
CA PRO A 31 6.66 16.50 24.25
C PRO A 31 5.18 16.51 24.62
N MET A 32 4.58 15.30 24.68
CA MET A 32 3.18 15.15 25.05
C MET A 32 2.89 15.84 26.38
N PRO A 33 1.77 16.56 26.52
CA PRO A 33 1.35 17.15 27.78
C PRO A 33 1.30 16.08 28.88
N LYS A 34 1.84 16.39 30.05
CA LYS A 34 1.98 15.43 31.17
C LYS A 34 0.66 14.98 31.81
N ASP A 35 -0.46 15.63 31.48
CA ASP A 35 -1.79 15.36 32.05
C ASP A 35 -2.77 14.88 30.99
N LEU A 36 -2.44 13.78 30.27
CA LEU A 36 -3.40 13.08 29.43
C LEU A 36 -4.32 12.22 30.30
N THR A 37 -5.30 12.81 30.93
CA THR A 37 -6.51 12.09 31.34
C THR A 37 -7.30 11.77 30.08
N PHE A 38 -7.28 10.53 29.62
CA PHE A 38 -8.08 10.09 28.49
C PHE A 38 -9.56 10.09 28.90
N GLU A 39 -10.23 11.23 28.81
CA GLU A 39 -11.68 11.33 28.95
C GLU A 39 -12.43 10.59 27.82
N LYS A 40 -11.75 10.23 26.76
CA LYS A 40 -12.30 9.56 25.58
C LYS A 40 -11.80 8.11 25.46
N PRO A 41 -12.61 7.20 24.89
CA PRO A 41 -12.17 5.81 24.61
C PRO A 41 -10.89 5.77 23.80
N PRO A 42 -10.01 4.77 24.03
CA PRO A 42 -8.81 4.57 23.25
C PRO A 42 -9.08 4.60 21.74
N GLY A 43 -8.22 5.25 20.99
CA GLY A 43 -8.35 5.40 19.54
C GLY A 43 -9.28 6.54 19.07
N THR A 44 -10.08 7.15 19.94
CA THR A 44 -10.91 8.30 19.56
C THR A 44 -10.07 9.50 19.18
N VAL A 45 -9.04 9.81 19.98
CA VAL A 45 -8.11 10.91 19.69
C VAL A 45 -7.40 10.74 18.36
N LEU A 46 -7.00 9.50 18.03
CA LEU A 46 -6.34 9.20 16.75
C LEU A 46 -7.28 9.50 15.58
N LYS A 47 -8.51 9.01 15.64
CA LYS A 47 -9.53 9.26 14.60
C LYS A 47 -9.84 10.74 14.45
N GLU A 48 -10.03 11.48 15.55
CA GLU A 48 -10.29 12.92 15.51
C GLU A 48 -9.17 13.72 14.83
N ASN A 49 -7.93 13.18 14.84
CA ASN A 49 -6.77 13.74 14.15
C ASN A 49 -6.51 13.13 12.78
N GLY A 50 -7.45 12.39 12.19
CA GLY A 50 -7.31 11.81 10.87
C GLY A 50 -6.32 10.62 10.80
N ILE A 51 -5.97 10.00 11.93
CA ILE A 51 -5.02 8.90 12.00
C ILE A 51 -5.76 7.56 11.91
N LEU A 52 -5.45 6.79 10.86
CA LEU A 52 -6.04 5.49 10.56
C LEU A 52 -4.96 4.41 10.43
N PHE A 53 -5.35 3.16 10.69
CA PHE A 53 -4.45 2.01 10.62
C PHE A 53 -5.03 0.90 9.73
N MET A 54 -4.19 0.37 8.84
CA MET A 54 -4.39 -0.89 8.14
C MET A 54 -3.35 -1.88 8.63
N ASP A 55 -3.66 -2.55 9.74
CA ASP A 55 -2.77 -3.47 10.48
C ASP A 55 -3.21 -4.94 10.40
N LYS A 56 -4.13 -5.23 9.47
CA LYS A 56 -4.73 -6.55 9.29
C LYS A 56 -4.65 -6.99 7.82
N LYS A 57 -5.10 -8.22 7.55
CA LYS A 57 -5.29 -8.68 6.17
C LYS A 57 -6.37 -7.87 5.47
N PHE A 58 -6.25 -7.77 4.14
CA PHE A 58 -7.29 -7.17 3.30
C PHE A 58 -8.43 -8.16 3.09
N ASP A 59 -9.57 -7.84 3.64
CA ASP A 59 -10.88 -8.44 3.38
C ASP A 59 -11.95 -7.36 3.60
N GLN A 60 -13.20 -7.70 3.31
CA GLN A 60 -14.30 -6.75 3.45
C GLN A 60 -14.47 -6.28 4.90
N GLU A 61 -14.32 -7.17 5.88
CA GLU A 61 -14.49 -6.85 7.30
C GLU A 61 -13.48 -5.82 7.78
N ASN A 62 -12.22 -5.96 7.41
CA ASN A 62 -11.13 -5.09 7.85
C ASN A 62 -11.01 -3.80 7.04
N CYS A 63 -11.36 -3.81 5.75
CA CYS A 63 -11.30 -2.61 4.89
C CYS A 63 -12.50 -1.68 5.07
N MET A 64 -13.70 -2.22 5.31
CA MET A 64 -14.92 -1.41 5.39
C MET A 64 -14.92 -0.33 6.49
N PRO A 65 -14.36 -0.57 7.69
CA PRO A 65 -14.25 0.49 8.69
C PRO A 65 -13.43 1.69 8.22
N LEU A 66 -12.34 1.46 7.48
CA LEU A 66 -11.50 2.51 6.91
C LEU A 66 -12.23 3.26 5.79
N VAL A 67 -12.91 2.53 4.90
CA VAL A 67 -13.75 3.12 3.85
C VAL A 67 -14.78 4.07 4.46
N LYS A 68 -15.55 3.62 5.46
CA LYS A 68 -16.57 4.43 6.14
C LYS A 68 -15.95 5.67 6.79
N MET A 69 -14.82 5.51 7.49
CA MET A 69 -14.17 6.62 8.18
C MET A 69 -13.67 7.70 7.20
N ILE A 70 -13.05 7.29 6.08
CA ILE A 70 -12.61 8.23 5.04
C ILE A 70 -13.83 8.95 4.44
N MET A 71 -14.93 8.24 4.19
CA MET A 71 -16.17 8.86 3.72
C MET A 71 -16.75 9.85 4.74
N GLU A 72 -16.77 9.49 6.02
CA GLU A 72 -17.22 10.38 7.10
C GLU A 72 -16.40 11.67 7.13
N TYR A 73 -15.07 11.59 7.08
CA TYR A 73 -14.20 12.78 7.02
C TYR A 73 -14.51 13.64 5.79
N ASN A 74 -14.79 13.03 4.65
CA ASN A 74 -15.14 13.76 3.43
C ASN A 74 -16.50 14.45 3.51
N LEU A 75 -17.42 13.96 4.35
CA LEU A 75 -18.74 14.56 4.59
C LEU A 75 -18.73 15.62 5.71
N MET A 76 -17.72 15.63 6.57
CA MET A 76 -17.59 16.61 7.63
C MET A 76 -17.39 18.02 7.06
N PRO A 77 -18.04 19.05 7.63
CA PRO A 77 -17.78 20.42 7.24
C PRO A 77 -16.38 20.86 7.69
N THR A 78 -15.71 21.66 6.89
CA THR A 78 -14.53 22.41 7.32
C THR A 78 -14.96 23.44 8.40
N PRO A 79 -14.32 23.56 9.56
CA PRO A 79 -13.01 23.03 9.96
C PRO A 79 -13.02 21.75 10.82
N LYS A 80 -14.14 21.02 10.89
CA LYS A 80 -14.25 19.81 11.72
C LYS A 80 -13.56 18.57 11.11
N ALA A 81 -13.40 18.55 9.79
CA ALA A 81 -12.68 17.48 9.11
C ALA A 81 -11.16 17.63 9.33
N PRO A 82 -10.39 16.52 9.40
CA PRO A 82 -8.95 16.61 9.40
C PRO A 82 -8.46 17.22 8.08
N GLU A 83 -7.37 17.99 8.13
CA GLU A 83 -6.75 18.55 6.92
C GLU A 83 -6.03 17.48 6.09
N ILE A 84 -5.54 16.45 6.75
CA ILE A 84 -4.79 15.33 6.18
C ILE A 84 -5.28 14.05 6.85
N ILE A 85 -5.42 12.99 6.06
CA ILE A 85 -5.63 11.63 6.58
C ILE A 85 -4.27 10.93 6.59
N HIS A 86 -3.83 10.48 7.76
CA HIS A 86 -2.60 9.74 7.97
C HIS A 86 -2.92 8.25 8.06
N LEU A 87 -2.60 7.48 7.02
CA LEU A 87 -2.88 6.05 6.95
C LEU A 87 -1.59 5.22 7.20
N TYR A 88 -1.53 4.60 8.35
CA TYR A 88 -0.44 3.71 8.76
C TYR A 88 -0.72 2.28 8.32
N ILE A 89 0.27 1.65 7.69
CA ILE A 89 0.12 0.35 7.02
C ILE A 89 1.14 -0.64 7.54
N ASN A 90 0.65 -1.77 8.09
CA ASN A 90 1.42 -2.94 8.48
C ASN A 90 0.56 -4.17 8.18
N SER A 91 0.65 -4.72 6.98
CA SER A 91 -0.31 -5.73 6.52
C SER A 91 0.33 -6.81 5.65
N PRO A 92 -0.05 -8.08 5.84
CA PRO A 92 0.38 -9.19 4.99
C PRO A 92 -0.27 -9.19 3.59
N GLY A 93 -1.18 -8.26 3.30
CA GLY A 93 -1.98 -8.28 2.08
C GLY A 93 -3.31 -8.99 2.26
N GLY A 94 -3.88 -9.53 1.18
CA GLY A 94 -5.17 -10.23 1.19
C GLY A 94 -5.96 -10.04 -0.10
N GLU A 95 -7.27 -9.85 -0.01
CA GLU A 95 -8.18 -9.77 -1.14
C GLU A 95 -7.98 -8.52 -1.99
N VAL A 96 -7.69 -8.70 -3.26
CA VAL A 96 -7.46 -7.61 -4.23
C VAL A 96 -8.70 -6.73 -4.41
N ALA A 97 -9.92 -7.30 -4.38
CA ALA A 97 -11.15 -6.53 -4.51
C ALA A 97 -11.35 -5.57 -3.34
N SER A 98 -11.14 -6.04 -2.11
CA SER A 98 -11.22 -5.25 -0.89
C SER A 98 -10.14 -4.14 -0.85
N ALA A 99 -8.94 -4.45 -1.33
CA ALA A 99 -7.88 -3.47 -1.47
C ALA A 99 -8.23 -2.36 -2.46
N PHE A 100 -8.72 -2.71 -3.66
CA PHE A 100 -9.11 -1.71 -4.66
C PHE A 100 -10.30 -0.87 -4.20
N HIS A 101 -11.27 -1.45 -3.47
CA HIS A 101 -12.35 -0.67 -2.87
C HIS A 101 -11.81 0.46 -1.98
N LEU A 102 -10.89 0.15 -1.06
CA LEU A 102 -10.26 1.14 -0.20
C LEU A 102 -9.41 2.15 -1.01
N ILE A 103 -8.64 1.69 -1.99
CA ILE A 103 -7.83 2.54 -2.87
C ILE A 103 -8.71 3.52 -3.65
N ASP A 104 -9.85 3.09 -4.16
CA ASP A 104 -10.75 3.95 -4.93
C ASP A 104 -11.34 5.05 -4.05
N ILE A 105 -11.70 4.75 -2.80
CA ILE A 105 -12.15 5.76 -1.84
C ILE A 105 -11.04 6.76 -1.49
N ILE A 106 -9.80 6.30 -1.29
CA ILE A 106 -8.65 7.17 -1.08
C ILE A 106 -8.47 8.14 -2.25
N LYS A 107 -8.56 7.63 -3.49
CA LYS A 107 -8.38 8.46 -4.69
C LYS A 107 -9.51 9.44 -4.95
N GLN A 108 -10.71 9.17 -4.44
CA GLN A 108 -11.86 10.06 -4.52
C GLN A 108 -11.94 11.03 -3.34
N SER A 109 -11.09 10.86 -2.32
CA SER A 109 -11.09 11.72 -1.15
C SER A 109 -10.69 13.16 -1.52
N ARG A 110 -11.46 14.14 -1.05
CA ARG A 110 -11.10 15.56 -1.11
C ARG A 110 -9.98 15.92 -0.13
N ILE A 111 -9.81 15.08 0.90
CA ILE A 111 -8.77 15.24 1.92
C ILE A 111 -7.58 14.40 1.47
N PRO A 112 -6.36 14.97 1.37
CA PRO A 112 -5.18 14.22 0.98
C PRO A 112 -4.89 13.09 1.96
N VAL A 113 -4.56 11.91 1.43
CA VAL A 113 -4.21 10.74 2.24
C VAL A 113 -2.71 10.48 2.14
N TYR A 114 -2.02 10.64 3.27
CA TYR A 114 -0.60 10.32 3.40
C TYR A 114 -0.45 8.89 3.90
N THR A 115 0.45 8.12 3.29
CA THR A 115 0.65 6.71 3.65
C THR A 115 1.99 6.50 4.35
N TYR A 116 1.96 5.71 5.42
CA TYR A 116 3.12 5.40 6.27
C TYR A 116 3.26 3.90 6.38
N GLY A 117 4.28 3.35 5.76
CA GLY A 117 4.58 1.92 5.84
C GLY A 117 5.46 1.61 7.05
N MET A 118 5.06 0.63 7.84
CA MET A 118 5.74 0.22 9.08
C MET A 118 5.76 -1.29 9.20
N GLY A 119 6.82 -1.84 9.78
CA GLY A 119 6.92 -3.27 10.04
C GLY A 119 6.99 -4.10 8.75
N SER A 120 5.90 -4.75 8.36
CA SER A 120 5.83 -5.56 7.14
C SER A 120 4.68 -5.14 6.24
N ILE A 121 4.98 -4.87 4.98
CA ILE A 121 4.01 -4.51 3.95
C ILE A 121 4.11 -5.51 2.82
N ALA A 122 3.10 -6.36 2.66
CA ALA A 122 3.12 -7.38 1.64
C ALA A 122 1.91 -7.30 0.68
N SER A 123 2.10 -7.67 -0.58
CA SER A 123 1.03 -7.88 -1.55
C SER A 123 0.09 -6.66 -1.68
N CYS A 124 -1.19 -6.78 -1.33
CA CYS A 124 -2.16 -5.67 -1.34
C CYS A 124 -1.75 -4.49 -0.46
N GLY A 125 -0.92 -4.72 0.59
CA GLY A 125 -0.34 -3.65 1.40
C GLY A 125 0.54 -2.70 0.58
N VAL A 126 1.29 -3.24 -0.39
CA VAL A 126 2.10 -2.44 -1.33
C VAL A 126 1.21 -1.60 -2.25
N LEU A 127 0.09 -2.16 -2.74
CA LEU A 127 -0.88 -1.42 -3.55
C LEU A 127 -1.45 -0.23 -2.78
N LEU A 128 -1.85 -0.47 -1.53
CA LEU A 128 -2.39 0.58 -0.67
C LEU A 128 -1.33 1.64 -0.36
N MET A 129 -0.09 1.23 -0.05
CA MET A 129 1.03 2.14 0.20
C MET A 129 1.28 3.07 -0.98
N MET A 130 1.24 2.55 -2.21
CA MET A 130 1.42 3.32 -3.43
C MET A 130 0.24 4.24 -3.76
N SER A 131 -0.93 4.05 -3.14
CA SER A 131 -2.13 4.84 -3.43
C SER A 131 -2.17 6.20 -2.74
N GLY A 132 -1.34 6.43 -1.72
CA GLY A 132 -1.24 7.70 -1.02
C GLY A 132 -0.83 8.85 -1.94
N GLU A 133 -0.96 10.08 -1.43
CA GLU A 133 -0.62 11.31 -2.14
C GLU A 133 0.84 11.29 -2.62
N LYS A 134 1.07 11.73 -3.86
CA LYS A 134 2.41 11.74 -4.45
C LYS A 134 3.32 12.70 -3.68
N GLY A 135 4.49 12.19 -3.24
CA GLY A 135 5.42 12.93 -2.39
C GLY A 135 5.17 12.74 -0.89
N HIS A 136 4.08 12.08 -0.51
CA HIS A 136 3.67 11.86 0.89
C HIS A 136 3.45 10.37 1.20
N ARG A 137 4.38 9.54 0.73
CA ARG A 137 4.44 8.09 0.97
C ARG A 137 5.73 7.82 1.72
N TYR A 138 5.64 7.40 2.97
CA TYR A 138 6.76 7.29 3.88
C TYR A 138 6.95 5.84 4.33
N LEU A 139 8.21 5.45 4.49
CA LEU A 139 8.57 4.14 5.05
C LEU A 139 9.45 4.37 6.27
N THR A 140 9.24 3.58 7.31
CA THR A 140 10.17 3.57 8.44
C THR A 140 11.40 2.71 8.13
N GLN A 141 12.49 2.97 8.81
CA GLN A 141 13.78 2.30 8.59
C GLN A 141 13.69 0.76 8.69
N ASN A 142 12.81 0.25 9.54
CA ASN A 142 12.66 -1.19 9.79
C ASN A 142 11.51 -1.82 8.98
N THR A 143 11.02 -1.14 7.95
CA THR A 143 9.94 -1.66 7.11
C THR A 143 10.50 -2.65 6.10
N SER A 144 9.94 -3.85 6.06
CA SER A 144 10.13 -4.81 4.98
C SER A 144 8.96 -4.73 3.99
N ILE A 145 9.27 -4.87 2.70
CA ILE A 145 8.26 -4.83 1.64
C ILE A 145 8.37 -6.11 0.82
N MET A 146 7.24 -6.78 0.62
CA MET A 146 7.15 -7.94 -0.25
C MET A 146 6.17 -7.70 -1.40
N SER A 147 6.68 -7.79 -2.62
CA SER A 147 5.89 -7.71 -3.84
C SER A 147 5.94 -9.05 -4.59
N HIS A 148 4.82 -9.49 -5.09
CA HIS A 148 4.68 -10.74 -5.84
C HIS A 148 3.57 -10.66 -6.89
N GLN A 149 3.56 -11.63 -7.82
CA GLN A 149 2.46 -11.78 -8.77
C GLN A 149 1.14 -12.07 -8.03
N TYR A 150 0.03 -11.73 -8.68
CA TYR A 150 -1.30 -12.07 -8.16
C TYR A 150 -1.45 -13.59 -8.04
N SER A 151 -1.49 -14.08 -6.82
CA SER A 151 -1.77 -15.49 -6.54
C SER A 151 -3.26 -15.74 -6.51
N TRP A 152 -3.66 -16.87 -7.08
CA TRP A 152 -5.06 -17.20 -7.25
C TRP A 152 -5.25 -18.72 -7.24
N GLY A 153 -6.36 -19.16 -6.67
CA GLY A 153 -6.78 -20.54 -6.68
C GLY A 153 -8.29 -20.65 -6.83
N SER A 154 -8.76 -21.67 -7.54
CA SER A 154 -10.19 -21.90 -7.72
C SER A 154 -10.53 -23.36 -7.94
N GLY A 155 -11.74 -23.73 -7.53
CA GLY A 155 -12.42 -24.99 -7.81
C GLY A 155 -13.86 -24.72 -8.22
N GLY A 156 -14.51 -25.68 -8.83
CA GLY A 156 -15.92 -25.59 -9.24
C GLY A 156 -16.20 -26.31 -10.55
N LYS A 157 -17.42 -26.12 -11.08
CA LYS A 157 -17.83 -26.64 -12.38
C LYS A 157 -17.12 -25.88 -13.51
N GLU A 158 -17.05 -26.50 -14.69
CA GLU A 158 -16.35 -25.96 -15.86
C GLU A 158 -16.72 -24.51 -16.17
N HIS A 159 -18.00 -24.18 -16.29
CA HIS A 159 -18.46 -22.83 -16.60
C HIS A 159 -18.12 -21.82 -15.50
N GLU A 160 -18.09 -22.24 -14.22
CA GLU A 160 -17.67 -21.41 -13.09
C GLU A 160 -16.16 -21.11 -13.16
N LEU A 161 -15.35 -22.10 -13.58
CA LEU A 161 -13.91 -21.91 -13.75
C LEU A 161 -13.60 -20.92 -14.86
N PHE A 162 -14.29 -20.96 -16.00
CA PHE A 162 -14.14 -19.96 -17.05
C PHE A 162 -14.48 -18.55 -16.58
N ALA A 163 -15.57 -18.38 -15.85
CA ALA A 163 -15.95 -17.09 -15.28
C ALA A 163 -14.87 -16.56 -14.32
N LYS A 164 -14.31 -17.46 -13.50
CA LYS A 164 -13.24 -17.10 -12.54
C LYS A 164 -11.91 -16.77 -13.22
N ILE A 165 -11.55 -17.46 -14.31
CA ILE A 165 -10.39 -17.11 -15.15
C ILE A 165 -10.56 -15.69 -15.70
N LYS A 166 -11.73 -15.35 -16.20
CA LYS A 166 -12.03 -14.00 -16.68
C LYS A 166 -11.91 -12.95 -15.58
N GLN A 167 -12.40 -13.24 -14.39
CA GLN A 167 -12.24 -12.37 -13.22
C GLN A 167 -10.76 -12.19 -12.83
N PHE A 168 -9.96 -13.26 -12.91
CA PHE A 168 -8.53 -13.20 -12.66
C PHE A 168 -7.82 -12.27 -13.66
N GLU A 169 -8.11 -12.39 -14.96
CA GLU A 169 -7.56 -11.53 -16.00
C GLU A 169 -7.85 -10.05 -15.72
N ILE A 170 -9.11 -9.72 -15.39
CA ILE A 170 -9.54 -8.37 -15.05
C ILE A 170 -8.77 -7.84 -13.83
N SER A 171 -8.63 -8.65 -12.79
CA SER A 171 -7.92 -8.27 -11.56
C SER A 171 -6.43 -8.06 -11.81
N SER A 172 -5.80 -8.92 -12.63
CA SER A 172 -4.40 -8.82 -13.01
C SER A 172 -4.12 -7.55 -13.83
N GLU A 173 -5.01 -7.19 -14.75
CA GLU A 173 -4.88 -5.95 -15.53
C GLU A 173 -5.04 -4.70 -14.62
N LYS A 174 -6.02 -4.69 -13.73
CA LYS A 174 -6.19 -3.60 -12.74
C LYS A 174 -4.94 -3.41 -11.88
N LEU A 175 -4.37 -4.51 -11.40
CA LEU A 175 -3.15 -4.51 -10.62
C LEU A 175 -1.97 -3.93 -11.42
N MET A 176 -1.77 -4.39 -12.65
CA MET A 176 -0.74 -3.89 -13.55
C MET A 176 -0.90 -2.39 -13.83
N ASP A 177 -2.11 -1.93 -14.08
CA ASP A 177 -2.41 -0.52 -14.33
C ASP A 177 -2.18 0.34 -13.09
N HIS A 178 -2.48 -0.19 -11.91
CA HIS A 178 -2.19 0.49 -10.64
C HIS A 178 -0.67 0.70 -10.48
N TYR A 179 0.14 -0.36 -10.65
CA TYR A 179 1.60 -0.25 -10.63
C TYR A 179 2.12 0.77 -11.65
N LYS A 180 1.61 0.73 -12.89
CA LYS A 180 1.98 1.71 -13.93
C LYS A 180 1.70 3.14 -13.50
N LYS A 181 0.49 3.41 -13.01
CA LYS A 181 0.07 4.75 -12.58
C LYS A 181 0.90 5.26 -11.40
N CYS A 182 1.21 4.39 -10.45
CA CYS A 182 1.92 4.78 -9.24
C CYS A 182 3.43 4.92 -9.41
N THR A 183 4.04 4.12 -10.30
CA THR A 183 5.50 4.06 -10.48
C THR A 183 6.00 4.73 -11.76
N GLY A 184 5.13 4.93 -12.76
CA GLY A 184 5.52 5.40 -14.08
C GLY A 184 6.32 4.40 -14.92
N LYS A 185 6.52 3.18 -14.44
CA LYS A 185 7.34 2.16 -15.12
C LYS A 185 6.56 1.41 -16.20
N SER A 186 7.29 0.86 -17.19
CA SER A 186 6.69 0.04 -18.23
C SER A 186 6.20 -1.31 -17.70
N ARG A 187 5.22 -1.93 -18.38
CA ARG A 187 4.73 -3.29 -18.04
C ARG A 187 5.85 -4.31 -17.99
N LYS A 188 6.82 -4.23 -18.90
CA LYS A 188 8.00 -5.12 -18.94
C LYS A 188 8.83 -4.98 -17.67
N TYR A 189 9.10 -3.74 -17.24
CA TYR A 189 9.83 -3.46 -16.02
C TYR A 189 9.08 -3.98 -14.78
N ILE A 190 7.77 -3.69 -14.69
CA ILE A 190 6.94 -4.11 -13.56
C ILE A 190 6.92 -5.64 -13.44
N ARG A 191 6.71 -6.38 -14.54
CA ARG A 191 6.72 -7.85 -14.52
C ARG A 191 8.07 -8.41 -14.10
N LYS A 192 9.17 -7.79 -14.54
CA LYS A 192 10.52 -8.29 -14.26
C LYS A 192 10.98 -7.99 -12.83
N HIS A 193 10.62 -6.81 -12.29
CA HIS A 193 11.24 -6.28 -11.08
C HIS A 193 10.28 -6.05 -9.91
N LEU A 194 8.97 -5.93 -10.14
CA LEU A 194 7.99 -5.66 -9.09
C LEU A 194 6.99 -6.80 -8.90
N LEU A 195 6.75 -7.57 -9.96
CA LEU A 195 5.84 -8.73 -9.96
C LEU A 195 6.54 -9.93 -10.60
N PRO A 196 7.72 -10.35 -10.12
CA PRO A 196 8.42 -11.52 -10.64
C PRO A 196 7.67 -12.80 -10.31
N GLU A 197 8.16 -13.92 -10.85
CA GLU A 197 7.57 -15.25 -10.60
C GLU A 197 7.78 -15.76 -9.17
N SER A 198 8.80 -15.24 -8.47
CA SER A 198 9.09 -15.53 -7.06
C SER A 198 8.80 -14.28 -6.20
N ASP A 199 8.47 -14.50 -4.94
CA ASP A 199 8.29 -13.42 -3.97
C ASP A 199 9.58 -12.61 -3.83
N MET A 200 9.46 -11.28 -3.85
CA MET A 200 10.57 -10.36 -3.72
C MET A 200 10.39 -9.50 -2.48
N TRP A 201 11.42 -9.50 -1.63
CA TRP A 201 11.49 -8.74 -0.38
C TRP A 201 12.37 -7.50 -0.54
#